data_503330c49e4737574ecbde2b95c5fe6e
#
_entry.id   503330c49e4737574ecbde2b95c5fe6e
#
_cell.length_a   1.000
_cell.length_b   1.000
_cell.length_c   1.000
_cell.angle_alpha   90.00
_cell.angle_beta   90.00
_cell.angle_gamma   90.00
#
_symmetry.space_group_name_H-M   'P 1'
#
loop_
_entity.id
_entity.type
_entity.pdbx_description
1 polymer ?
#
loop_
_entity_poly.entity_id
_entity_poly.type
_entity_poly.pdbx_seq_one_letter_code
_entity_poly.pdbx_strand_id
1 'polypeptide(L)'
;YLLILPGGDGPNLGDLLTTGCALAFALHIIAQDFYIKKEIRLIPFFCVQSGFVTLFSFVNAQLFESSAIIWSHQLFVAIIITGVLATFAAFILMIWAQKILNPSETALIFSVEPLAAAMFATVFGGEILGLWGWIGGGLVCLAVVFGKSG
;
A
#
# COMPACT_ATOMS: atom_id res chain seq x y z
N TYR A 1 10.84 8.59 -3.64
CA TYR A 1 11.31 9.15 -4.92
C TYR A 1 12.70 8.62 -5.29
N LEU A 2 13.67 8.74 -4.38
CA LEU A 2 15.03 8.23 -4.57
C LEU A 2 15.10 6.71 -4.79
N LEU A 3 14.16 5.96 -4.25
CA LEU A 3 14.05 4.50 -4.46
C LEU A 3 13.58 4.13 -5.88
N ILE A 4 12.83 5.02 -6.51
CA ILE A 4 12.13 4.73 -7.77
C ILE A 4 12.90 5.27 -8.99
N LEU A 5 13.60 6.40 -8.88
CA LEU A 5 14.25 7.06 -10.02
C LEU A 5 15.63 7.64 -9.70
N PRO A 6 16.70 6.85 -9.72
CA PRO A 6 18.03 7.41 -9.83
C PRO A 6 18.29 7.85 -11.30
N GLY A 7 18.03 9.12 -11.61
CA GLY A 7 18.43 9.74 -12.88
C GLY A 7 17.37 9.83 -13.97
N GLY A 8 16.11 9.93 -13.64
CA GLY A 8 15.03 10.14 -14.62
C GLY A 8 14.88 11.60 -15.10
N ASP A 9 14.29 11.77 -16.29
CA ASP A 9 14.09 13.05 -16.99
C ASP A 9 13.02 13.98 -16.37
N GLY A 10 13.00 14.12 -15.04
CA GLY A 10 12.04 14.96 -14.31
C GLY A 10 10.69 14.28 -14.03
N PRO A 11 9.76 14.97 -13.33
CA PRO A 11 8.46 14.43 -12.96
C PRO A 11 7.61 14.08 -14.18
N ASN A 12 7.10 12.86 -14.22
CA ASN A 12 6.22 12.37 -15.29
C ASN A 12 4.78 12.18 -14.78
N LEU A 13 3.87 11.83 -15.68
CA LEU A 13 2.46 11.58 -15.32
C LEU A 13 2.31 10.50 -14.23
N GLY A 14 3.16 9.46 -14.27
CA GLY A 14 3.17 8.40 -13.26
C GLY A 14 3.53 8.93 -11.87
N ASP A 15 4.50 9.84 -11.79
CA ASP A 15 4.90 10.48 -10.52
C ASP A 15 3.75 11.33 -9.94
N LEU A 16 3.03 12.05 -10.81
CA LEU A 16 1.86 12.83 -10.41
C LEU A 16 0.72 11.93 -9.89
N LEU A 17 0.44 10.85 -10.59
CA LEU A 17 -0.56 9.86 -10.17
C LEU A 17 -0.17 9.17 -8.87
N THR A 18 1.10 8.82 -8.69
CA THR A 18 1.61 8.22 -7.45
C THR A 18 1.48 9.18 -6.27
N THR A 19 1.80 10.47 -6.48
CA THR A 19 1.62 11.51 -5.46
C THR A 19 0.14 11.67 -5.09
N GLY A 20 -0.74 11.70 -6.09
CA GLY A 20 -2.19 11.72 -5.88
C GLY A 20 -2.70 10.50 -5.10
N CYS A 21 -2.18 9.32 -5.41
CA CYS A 21 -2.49 8.08 -4.68
C CYS A 21 -2.03 8.17 -3.22
N ALA A 22 -0.83 8.68 -2.95
CA ALA A 22 -0.32 8.85 -1.58
C ALA A 22 -1.19 9.80 -0.78
N LEU A 23 -1.63 10.92 -1.38
CA LEU A 23 -2.54 11.86 -0.74
C LEU A 23 -3.91 11.23 -0.45
N ALA A 24 -4.48 10.51 -1.42
CA ALA A 24 -5.75 9.79 -1.24
C ALA A 24 -5.64 8.74 -0.13
N PHE A 25 -4.51 8.02 -0.04
CA PHE A 25 -4.27 7.03 0.99
C PHE A 25 -4.14 7.67 2.38
N ALA A 26 -3.46 8.82 2.50
CA ALA A 26 -3.38 9.56 3.75
C ALA A 26 -4.77 10.01 4.24
N LEU A 27 -5.59 10.54 3.34
CA LEU A 27 -6.98 10.91 3.64
C LEU A 27 -7.82 9.69 4.04
N HIS A 28 -7.60 8.55 3.40
CA HIS A 28 -8.26 7.28 3.75
C HIS A 28 -7.92 6.86 5.17
N ILE A 29 -6.64 6.89 5.58
CA ILE A 29 -6.21 6.54 6.95
C ILE A 29 -6.90 7.45 7.98
N ILE A 30 -6.95 8.76 7.73
CA ILE A 30 -7.59 9.74 8.63
C ILE A 30 -9.10 9.48 8.73
N ALA A 31 -9.77 9.30 7.60
CA ALA A 31 -11.19 9.00 7.56
C ALA A 31 -11.52 7.68 8.27
N GLN A 32 -10.68 6.66 8.05
CA GLN A 32 -10.83 5.36 8.68
C GLN A 32 -10.69 5.45 10.20
N ASP A 33 -9.69 6.18 10.72
CA ASP A 33 -9.50 6.42 12.16
C ASP A 33 -10.74 7.05 12.80
N PHE A 34 -11.32 8.07 12.14
CA PHE A 34 -12.53 8.74 12.61
C PHE A 34 -13.73 7.79 12.77
N TYR A 35 -13.88 6.81 11.86
CA TYR A 35 -14.97 5.84 11.93
C TYR A 35 -14.67 4.70 12.91
N ILE A 36 -13.43 4.21 12.97
CA ILE A 36 -13.05 3.09 13.84
C ILE A 36 -13.21 3.44 15.32
N LYS A 37 -12.92 4.65 15.72
CA LYS A 37 -13.10 5.14 17.10
C LYS A 37 -14.57 5.16 17.56
N LYS A 38 -15.52 4.99 16.64
CA LYS A 38 -16.96 4.84 16.95
C LYS A 38 -17.40 3.40 17.23
N GLU A 39 -16.48 2.51 17.61
CA GLU A 39 -16.75 1.10 17.94
C GLU A 39 -17.37 0.27 16.80
N ILE A 40 -17.02 0.57 15.56
CA ILE A 40 -17.52 -0.15 14.38
C ILE A 40 -16.97 -1.58 14.37
N ARG A 41 -17.80 -2.51 13.93
CA ARG A 41 -17.39 -3.91 13.70
C ARG A 41 -16.43 -3.98 12.51
N LEU A 42 -15.27 -4.62 12.70
CA LEU A 42 -14.18 -4.65 11.71
C LEU A 42 -14.61 -5.28 10.38
N ILE A 43 -15.25 -6.46 10.44
CA ILE A 43 -15.59 -7.22 9.22
C ILE A 43 -16.62 -6.50 8.36
N PRO A 44 -17.78 -6.03 8.87
CA PRO A 44 -18.70 -5.26 8.05
C PRO A 44 -18.08 -3.98 7.46
N PHE A 45 -17.24 -3.29 8.22
CA PHE A 45 -16.55 -2.10 7.75
C PHE A 45 -15.61 -2.43 6.58
N PHE A 46 -14.80 -3.48 6.72
CA PHE A 46 -13.96 -3.97 5.63
C PHE A 46 -14.79 -4.39 4.40
N CYS A 47 -15.90 -5.11 4.59
CA CYS A 47 -16.75 -5.54 3.48
C CYS A 47 -17.32 -4.36 2.68
N VAL A 48 -17.74 -3.29 3.36
CA VAL A 48 -18.23 -2.08 2.69
C VAL A 48 -17.11 -1.42 1.88
N GLN A 49 -15.94 -1.22 2.47
CA GLN A 49 -14.78 -0.65 1.76
C GLN A 49 -14.40 -1.49 0.53
N SER A 50 -14.23 -2.80 0.72
CA SER A 50 -13.87 -3.72 -0.36
C SER A 50 -14.95 -3.77 -1.45
N GLY A 51 -16.22 -3.69 -1.08
CA GLY A 51 -17.34 -3.63 -2.01
C GLY A 51 -17.28 -2.41 -2.93
N PHE A 52 -17.01 -1.24 -2.38
CA PHE A 52 -16.80 -0.02 -3.17
C PHE A 52 -15.59 -0.14 -4.10
N VAL A 53 -14.45 -0.59 -3.59
CA VAL A 53 -13.24 -0.79 -4.41
C VAL A 53 -13.51 -1.77 -5.54
N THR A 54 -14.17 -2.89 -5.27
CA THR A 54 -14.53 -3.88 -6.28
C THR A 54 -15.45 -3.29 -7.35
N LEU A 55 -16.47 -2.53 -6.95
CA LEU A 55 -17.39 -1.88 -7.87
C LEU A 55 -16.67 -0.89 -8.80
N PHE A 56 -15.86 0.01 -8.22
CA PHE A 56 -15.11 0.99 -9.02
C PHE A 56 -14.07 0.32 -9.92
N SER A 57 -13.35 -0.70 -9.43
CA SER A 57 -12.40 -1.46 -10.24
C SER A 57 -13.09 -2.19 -11.39
N PHE A 58 -14.25 -2.78 -11.14
CA PHE A 58 -15.04 -3.44 -12.19
C PHE A 58 -15.50 -2.45 -13.28
N VAL A 59 -16.03 -1.29 -12.87
CA VAL A 59 -16.43 -0.25 -13.83
C VAL A 59 -15.22 0.25 -14.63
N ASN A 60 -14.09 0.48 -13.96
CA ASN A 60 -12.85 0.90 -14.62
C ASN A 60 -12.37 -0.13 -15.65
N ALA A 61 -12.36 -1.41 -15.29
CA ALA A 61 -11.98 -2.49 -16.19
C ALA A 61 -12.88 -2.55 -17.43
N GLN A 62 -14.22 -2.40 -17.26
CA GLN A 62 -15.14 -2.40 -18.38
C GLN A 62 -14.95 -1.21 -19.33
N LEU A 63 -14.52 -0.07 -18.82
CA LEU A 63 -14.37 1.15 -19.63
C LEU A 63 -13.01 1.25 -20.34
N PHE A 64 -11.96 0.72 -19.73
CA PHE A 64 -10.58 0.97 -20.18
C PHE A 64 -9.78 -0.27 -20.52
N GLU A 65 -10.24 -1.48 -20.15
CA GLU A 65 -9.52 -2.72 -20.41
C GLU A 65 -10.24 -3.56 -21.48
N SER A 66 -9.49 -3.96 -22.50
CA SER A 66 -9.99 -4.81 -23.58
C SER A 66 -9.36 -6.21 -23.60
N SER A 67 -8.52 -6.53 -22.60
CA SER A 67 -7.71 -7.74 -22.61
C SER A 67 -8.49 -8.97 -22.15
N ALA A 68 -8.38 -10.06 -22.90
CA ALA A 68 -8.87 -11.37 -22.44
C ALA A 68 -8.01 -11.90 -21.30
N ILE A 69 -8.64 -12.35 -20.22
CA ILE A 69 -7.95 -12.98 -19.09
C ILE A 69 -7.46 -14.36 -19.53
N ILE A 70 -6.12 -14.56 -19.52
CA ILE A 70 -5.51 -15.85 -19.76
C ILE A 70 -5.37 -16.55 -18.40
N TRP A 71 -6.26 -17.50 -18.14
CA TRP A 71 -6.25 -18.29 -16.91
C TRP A 71 -5.02 -19.19 -16.86
N SER A 72 -4.20 -19.02 -15.82
CA SER A 72 -3.03 -19.86 -15.54
C SER A 72 -2.94 -20.19 -14.05
N HIS A 73 -2.20 -21.25 -13.71
CA HIS A 73 -1.96 -21.59 -12.32
C HIS A 73 -1.29 -20.44 -11.55
N GLN A 74 -0.34 -19.76 -12.19
CA GLN A 74 0.35 -18.60 -11.58
C GLN A 74 -0.62 -17.45 -11.29
N LEU A 75 -1.55 -17.14 -12.23
CA LEU A 75 -2.58 -16.12 -12.02
C LEU A 75 -3.48 -16.49 -10.84
N PHE A 76 -3.89 -17.76 -10.73
CA PHE A 76 -4.74 -18.22 -9.63
C PHE A 76 -4.03 -18.09 -8.28
N VAL A 77 -2.76 -18.50 -8.19
CA VAL A 77 -1.94 -18.34 -6.97
C VAL A 77 -1.76 -16.86 -6.63
N ALA A 78 -1.47 -16.02 -7.62
CA ALA A 78 -1.33 -14.58 -7.42
C ALA A 78 -2.62 -13.96 -6.88
N ILE A 79 -3.79 -14.31 -7.41
CA ILE A 79 -5.10 -13.82 -6.93
C ILE A 79 -5.35 -14.24 -5.47
N ILE A 80 -5.02 -15.48 -5.09
CA ILE A 80 -5.17 -15.94 -3.71
C ILE A 80 -4.24 -15.17 -2.78
N ILE A 81 -2.97 -15.04 -3.12
CA ILE A 81 -1.99 -14.33 -2.29
C ILE A 81 -2.38 -12.86 -2.15
N THR A 82 -2.68 -12.17 -3.24
CA THR A 82 -3.04 -10.75 -3.20
C THR A 82 -4.39 -10.51 -2.56
N GLY A 83 -5.39 -11.31 -2.84
CA GLY A 83 -6.74 -11.14 -2.30
C GLY A 83 -6.84 -11.55 -0.83
N VAL A 84 -6.28 -12.69 -0.43
CA VAL A 84 -6.42 -13.20 0.94
C VAL A 84 -5.37 -12.60 1.87
N LEU A 85 -4.09 -12.60 1.49
CA LEU A 85 -3.02 -12.13 2.38
C LEU A 85 -2.84 -10.61 2.28
N ALA A 86 -2.61 -10.08 1.08
CA ALA A 86 -2.27 -8.67 0.90
C ALA A 86 -3.49 -7.74 0.97
N THR A 87 -4.71 -8.24 0.74
CA THR A 87 -5.92 -7.42 0.88
C THR A 87 -6.66 -7.76 2.17
N PHE A 88 -7.26 -8.95 2.27
CA PHE A 88 -8.14 -9.27 3.41
C PHE A 88 -7.36 -9.24 4.73
N ALA A 89 -6.31 -10.05 4.90
CA ALA A 89 -5.58 -10.15 6.16
C ALA A 89 -4.88 -8.83 6.51
N ALA A 90 -4.21 -8.18 5.56
CA ALA A 90 -3.50 -6.93 5.80
C ALA A 90 -4.44 -5.79 6.22
N PHE A 91 -5.59 -5.61 5.52
CA PHE A 91 -6.54 -4.55 5.87
C PHE A 91 -7.27 -4.82 7.20
N ILE A 92 -7.61 -6.07 7.52
CA ILE A 92 -8.18 -6.40 8.83
C ILE A 92 -7.19 -6.08 9.94
N LEU A 93 -5.91 -6.41 9.77
CA LEU A 93 -4.86 -6.07 10.73
C LEU A 93 -4.67 -4.55 10.83
N MET A 94 -4.70 -3.82 9.72
CA MET A 94 -4.63 -2.37 9.70
C MET A 94 -5.79 -1.75 10.48
N ILE A 95 -7.03 -2.14 10.20
CA ILE A 95 -8.22 -1.63 10.86
C ILE A 95 -8.17 -1.97 12.37
N TRP A 96 -7.70 -3.16 12.72
CA TRP A 96 -7.53 -3.56 14.11
C TRP A 96 -6.46 -2.72 14.81
N ALA A 97 -5.32 -2.48 14.18
CA ALA A 97 -4.23 -1.68 14.71
C ALA A 97 -4.65 -0.22 14.95
N GLN A 98 -5.44 0.36 14.05
CA GLN A 98 -5.97 1.73 14.20
C GLN A 98 -6.96 1.91 15.37
N LYS A 99 -7.43 0.85 16.00
CA LYS A 99 -8.15 0.96 17.28
C LYS A 99 -7.25 1.42 18.42
N ILE A 100 -5.95 1.21 18.31
CA ILE A 100 -4.94 1.46 19.33
C ILE A 100 -4.01 2.59 18.91
N LEU A 101 -3.63 2.62 17.63
CA LEU A 101 -2.71 3.58 17.04
C LEU A 101 -3.47 4.84 16.55
N ASN A 102 -2.78 5.95 16.55
CA ASN A 102 -3.27 7.16 15.90
C ASN A 102 -2.90 7.17 14.39
N PRO A 103 -3.52 8.05 13.56
CA PRO A 103 -3.26 8.11 12.13
C PRO A 103 -1.79 8.34 11.77
N SER A 104 -1.09 9.17 12.54
CA SER A 104 0.33 9.47 12.29
C SER A 104 1.22 8.25 12.54
N GLU A 105 0.98 7.52 13.63
CA GLU A 105 1.69 6.27 13.92
C GLU A 105 1.43 5.21 12.85
N THR A 106 0.18 5.09 12.41
CA THR A 106 -0.20 4.19 11.32
C THR A 106 0.53 4.54 10.03
N ALA A 107 0.57 5.81 9.64
CA ALA A 107 1.27 6.28 8.45
C ALA A 107 2.79 6.02 8.53
N LEU A 108 3.42 6.20 9.70
CA LEU A 108 4.83 5.89 9.92
C LEU A 108 5.12 4.40 9.74
N ILE A 109 4.27 3.52 10.26
CA ILE A 109 4.42 2.07 10.10
C ILE A 109 4.32 1.69 8.61
N PHE A 110 3.35 2.23 7.89
CA PHE A 110 3.22 1.98 6.44
C PHE A 110 4.40 2.51 5.63
N SER A 111 5.08 3.55 6.09
CA SER A 111 6.30 4.04 5.42
C SER A 111 7.43 3.01 5.36
N VAL A 112 7.39 1.96 6.20
CA VAL A 112 8.37 0.86 6.19
C VAL A 112 8.03 -0.18 5.10
N GLU A 113 6.81 -0.21 4.58
CA GLU A 113 6.35 -1.19 3.59
C GLU A 113 7.24 -1.24 2.33
N PRO A 114 7.59 -0.12 1.67
CA PRO A 114 8.48 -0.15 0.51
C PRO A 114 9.87 -0.71 0.82
N LEU A 115 10.37 -0.46 2.03
CA LEU A 115 11.65 -1.01 2.47
C LEU A 115 11.56 -2.54 2.66
N ALA A 116 10.51 -3.01 3.31
CA ALA A 116 10.26 -4.43 3.47
C ALA A 116 10.11 -5.12 2.11
N ALA A 117 9.36 -4.54 1.17
CA ALA A 117 9.19 -5.04 -0.19
C ALA A 117 10.54 -5.13 -0.93
N ALA A 118 11.38 -4.10 -0.83
CA ALA A 118 12.71 -4.08 -1.43
C ALA A 118 13.64 -5.15 -0.82
N MET A 119 13.59 -5.37 0.48
CA MET A 119 14.34 -6.44 1.16
C MET A 119 13.87 -7.82 0.69
N PHE A 120 12.57 -8.06 0.58
CA PHE A 120 12.03 -9.32 0.05
C PHE A 120 12.42 -9.55 -1.40
N ALA A 121 12.34 -8.54 -2.26
CA ALA A 121 12.77 -8.60 -3.65
C ALA A 121 14.26 -8.95 -3.77
N THR A 122 15.10 -8.37 -2.91
CA THR A 122 16.54 -8.67 -2.88
C THR A 122 16.82 -10.09 -2.41
N VAL A 123 16.19 -10.55 -1.31
CA VAL A 123 16.49 -11.84 -0.69
C VAL A 123 15.89 -13.01 -1.49
N PHE A 124 14.64 -12.87 -1.95
CA PHE A 124 13.91 -13.97 -2.59
C PHE A 124 13.79 -13.80 -4.11
N GLY A 125 13.81 -12.57 -4.61
CA GLY A 125 13.71 -12.27 -6.04
C GLY A 125 15.06 -12.18 -6.74
N GLY A 126 16.18 -12.13 -5.99
CA GLY A 126 17.52 -11.95 -6.55
C GLY A 126 17.75 -10.56 -7.16
N GLU A 127 16.92 -9.59 -6.84
CA GLU A 127 17.08 -8.23 -7.30
C GLU A 127 18.23 -7.53 -6.57
N ILE A 128 19.00 -6.71 -7.30
CA ILE A 128 20.10 -5.95 -6.72
C ILE A 128 19.63 -4.53 -6.46
N LEU A 129 19.53 -4.18 -5.19
CA LEU A 129 19.26 -2.80 -4.77
C LEU A 129 20.49 -1.94 -5.05
N GLY A 130 20.35 -0.91 -5.88
CA GLY A 130 21.40 0.08 -6.09
C GLY A 130 21.68 0.92 -4.83
N LEU A 131 22.81 1.63 -4.82
CA LEU A 131 23.23 2.49 -3.71
C LEU A 131 22.14 3.46 -3.27
N TRP A 132 21.43 4.07 -4.22
CA TRP A 132 20.34 5.02 -3.96
C TRP A 132 19.13 4.36 -3.25
N GLY A 133 18.86 3.10 -3.57
CA GLY A 133 17.84 2.32 -2.89
C GLY A 133 18.18 2.11 -1.40
N TRP A 134 19.42 1.78 -1.08
CA TRP A 134 19.89 1.63 0.30
C TRP A 134 19.86 2.95 1.08
N ILE A 135 20.27 4.06 0.43
CA ILE A 135 20.18 5.40 1.03
C ILE A 135 18.73 5.78 1.32
N GLY A 136 17.84 5.60 0.34
CA GLY A 136 16.40 5.89 0.52
C GLY A 136 15.77 5.04 1.61
N GLY A 137 16.06 3.74 1.67
CA GLY A 137 15.63 2.85 2.74
C GLY A 137 16.13 3.27 4.13
N GLY A 138 17.40 3.67 4.22
CA GLY A 138 17.97 4.22 5.44
C GLY A 138 17.27 5.48 5.92
N LEU A 139 16.94 6.41 5.01
CA LEU A 139 16.19 7.63 5.34
C LEU A 139 14.78 7.33 5.86
N VAL A 140 14.10 6.33 5.29
CA VAL A 140 12.79 5.87 5.78
C VAL A 140 12.91 5.32 7.20
N CYS A 141 13.91 4.49 7.49
CA CYS A 141 14.15 3.99 8.85
C CYS A 141 14.38 5.11 9.85
N LEU A 142 15.21 6.10 9.49
CA LEU A 142 15.47 7.27 10.35
C LEU A 142 14.18 8.05 10.59
N ALA A 143 13.38 8.32 9.55
CA ALA A 143 12.13 9.04 9.68
C ALA A 143 11.16 8.35 10.65
N VAL A 144 11.06 7.01 10.60
CA VAL A 144 10.20 6.22 11.50
C VAL A 144 10.71 6.29 12.95
N VAL A 145 12.02 6.19 13.16
CA VAL A 145 12.61 6.27 14.52
C VAL A 145 12.40 7.65 15.13
N PHE A 146 12.68 8.72 14.38
CA PHE A 146 12.51 10.09 14.88
C PHE A 146 11.04 10.52 14.96
N GLY A 147 10.19 10.07 14.05
CA GLY A 147 8.77 10.38 14.06
C GLY A 147 8.00 9.79 15.25
N LYS A 148 8.53 8.74 15.90
CA LYS A 148 7.96 8.17 17.11
C LYS A 148 8.36 8.95 18.39
N SER A 149 9.37 9.80 18.30
CA SER A 149 9.94 10.50 19.46
C SER A 149 9.28 11.87 19.72
N GLY A 150 8.37 12.32 18.91
CA GLY A 150 7.59 13.56 19.05
C GLY A 150 6.11 13.26 19.28
#